data_5eb40db07ff936be53b7df953ba88349
#
_entry.id   5eb40db07ff936be53b7df953ba88349
#
_cell.length_a   1.000
_cell.length_b   1.000
_cell.length_c   1.000
_cell.angle_alpha   90.00
_cell.angle_beta   90.00
_cell.angle_gamma   90.00
#
_symmetry.space_group_name_H-M   'P 1'
#
loop_
_entity.id
_entity.type
_entity.pdbx_description
1 polymer ?
#
loop_
_entity_poly.entity_id
_entity_poly.type
_entity_poly.pdbx_seq_one_letter_code
_entity_poly.pdbx_strand_id
1 'polypeptide(L)'
;MQYWLMKSEPDVWSIDQQIKAGEKGADWDGVRNYQAANNLKKMQKGDLCFFYHSNIGKEIVGIVEVIKTAFIDPTDKEKRFVAVKVRFKSKLQNPVTLENIKKTKALENLSLIKQSRLSVMPIDTKSWKIILKMGKIN
;
A
#
# COMPACT_ATOMS: atom_id res chain seq x y z
N MET A 1 9.32 -12.55 -4.76
CA MET A 1 8.58 -11.26 -4.69
C MET A 1 7.61 -11.29 -3.52
N GLN A 2 7.57 -10.21 -2.78
CA GLN A 2 6.63 -10.02 -1.68
C GLN A 2 5.54 -9.05 -2.11
N TYR A 3 4.38 -9.19 -1.49
CA TYR A 3 3.25 -8.30 -1.73
C TYR A 3 2.88 -7.57 -0.45
N TRP A 4 2.44 -6.32 -0.62
CA TRP A 4 2.14 -5.43 0.48
C TRP A 4 0.86 -4.65 0.21
N LEU A 5 0.32 -4.02 1.24
CA LEU A 5 -0.75 -3.03 1.11
C LEU A 5 -0.32 -1.80 1.91
N MET A 6 -0.45 -0.64 1.30
CA MET A 6 -0.06 0.63 1.90
C MET A 6 -1.25 1.57 1.87
N LYS A 7 -1.55 2.15 3.02
CA LYS A 7 -2.68 3.08 3.17
C LYS A 7 -2.22 4.52 3.02
N SER A 8 -2.99 5.30 2.26
CA SER A 8 -2.78 6.73 2.11
C SER A 8 -4.11 7.45 2.19
N GLU A 9 -4.15 8.56 2.91
CA GLU A 9 -5.33 9.44 2.90
C GLU A 9 -5.37 10.20 1.57
N PRO A 10 -6.48 10.11 0.80
CA PRO A 10 -6.52 10.74 -0.53
C PRO A 10 -6.37 12.26 -0.49
N ASP A 11 -6.69 12.90 0.63
CA ASP A 11 -6.49 14.35 0.80
C ASP A 11 -5.00 14.70 0.92
N VAL A 12 -4.16 13.76 1.31
CA VAL A 12 -2.72 13.96 1.48
C VAL A 12 -1.97 13.46 0.26
N TRP A 13 -2.22 12.22 -0.16
CA TRP A 13 -1.56 11.61 -1.33
C TRP A 13 -2.50 10.61 -1.97
N SER A 14 -3.10 10.98 -3.11
CA SER A 14 -4.06 10.16 -3.83
C SER A 14 -3.37 9.31 -4.90
N ILE A 15 -4.11 8.33 -5.43
CA ILE A 15 -3.62 7.53 -6.58
C ILE A 15 -3.36 8.44 -7.79
N ASP A 16 -4.16 9.48 -7.99
CA ASP A 16 -3.97 10.41 -9.11
C ASP A 16 -2.66 11.18 -8.97
N GLN A 17 -2.31 11.60 -7.74
CA GLN A 17 -1.02 12.24 -7.49
C GLN A 17 0.14 11.27 -7.72
N GLN A 18 -0.04 10.01 -7.35
CA GLN A 18 0.96 8.96 -7.57
C GLN A 18 1.17 8.73 -9.08
N ILE A 19 0.09 8.74 -9.87
CA ILE A 19 0.16 8.62 -11.33
C ILE A 19 0.96 9.78 -11.91
N LYS A 20 0.70 10.99 -11.45
CA LYS A 20 1.39 12.19 -11.93
C LYS A 20 2.89 12.19 -11.59
N ALA A 21 3.28 11.50 -10.53
CA ALA A 21 4.70 11.38 -10.17
C ALA A 21 5.49 10.57 -11.20
N GLY A 22 4.83 9.76 -12.01
CA GLY A 22 5.43 9.06 -13.14
C GLY A 22 6.48 8.01 -12.74
N GLU A 23 7.39 7.75 -13.66
CA GLU A 23 8.43 6.74 -13.50
C GLU A 23 9.42 7.08 -12.38
N LYS A 24 9.60 8.35 -12.09
CA LYS A 24 10.49 8.77 -11.00
C LYS A 24 9.98 8.33 -9.64
N GLY A 25 8.67 8.13 -9.54
CA GLY A 25 8.04 7.71 -8.31
C GLY A 25 7.97 8.81 -7.26
N ALA A 26 7.58 8.42 -6.06
CA ALA A 26 7.45 9.32 -4.93
C ALA A 26 7.86 8.61 -3.64
N ASP A 27 8.37 9.38 -2.70
CA ASP A 27 8.72 8.87 -1.38
C ASP A 27 7.44 8.54 -0.61
N TRP A 28 7.38 7.33 -0.07
CA TRP A 28 6.32 6.95 0.86
C TRP A 28 6.78 7.29 2.27
N ASP A 29 6.53 8.51 2.66
CA ASP A 29 7.01 9.08 3.92
C ASP A 29 5.88 9.22 4.95
N GLY A 30 6.21 9.76 6.10
CA GLY A 30 5.22 10.06 7.12
C GLY A 30 4.75 8.88 7.96
N VAL A 31 5.31 7.69 7.76
CA VAL A 31 4.96 6.51 8.56
C VAL A 31 5.59 6.63 9.94
N ARG A 32 4.75 6.66 10.98
CA ARG A 32 5.20 6.89 12.37
C ARG A 32 4.81 5.77 13.34
N ASN A 33 4.38 4.63 12.81
CA ASN A 33 4.09 3.42 13.58
C ASN A 33 5.24 2.45 13.39
N TYR A 34 5.78 1.90 14.48
CA TYR A 34 6.96 1.02 14.40
C TYR A 34 6.70 -0.28 13.65
N GLN A 35 5.53 -0.87 13.81
CA GLN A 35 5.19 -2.10 13.06
C GLN A 35 5.15 -1.81 11.56
N ALA A 36 4.52 -0.72 11.16
CA ALA A 36 4.46 -0.29 9.76
C ALA A 36 5.86 0.01 9.22
N ALA A 37 6.69 0.71 10.00
CA ALA A 37 8.06 1.02 9.64
C ALA A 37 8.89 -0.25 9.46
N ASN A 38 8.70 -1.25 10.33
CA ASN A 38 9.39 -2.53 10.21
C ASN A 38 8.98 -3.26 8.93
N ASN A 39 7.72 -3.13 8.52
CA ASN A 39 7.26 -3.68 7.24
C ASN A 39 7.93 -2.97 6.06
N LEU A 40 8.04 -1.63 6.11
CA LEU A 40 8.76 -0.89 5.07
C LEU A 40 10.21 -1.37 4.94
N LYS A 41 10.87 -1.65 6.06
CA LYS A 41 12.27 -2.13 6.07
C LYS A 41 12.44 -3.49 5.40
N LYS A 42 11.39 -4.30 5.37
CA LYS A 42 11.41 -5.63 4.75
C LYS A 42 11.15 -5.59 3.25
N MET A 43 10.68 -4.48 2.72
CA MET A 43 10.37 -4.37 1.30
C MET A 43 11.63 -4.43 0.46
N GLN A 44 11.52 -5.07 -0.70
CA GLN A 44 12.60 -5.18 -1.66
C GLN A 44 12.22 -4.50 -2.96
N LYS A 45 13.21 -4.06 -3.70
CA LYS A 45 13.00 -3.45 -5.03
C LYS A 45 12.27 -4.46 -5.92
N GLY A 46 11.20 -4.01 -6.58
CA GLY A 46 10.35 -4.85 -7.42
C GLY A 46 9.12 -5.39 -6.70
N ASP A 47 9.05 -5.30 -5.38
CA ASP A 47 7.85 -5.71 -4.65
C ASP A 47 6.66 -4.87 -5.09
N LEU A 48 5.48 -5.50 -5.12
CA LEU A 48 4.24 -4.83 -5.50
C LEU A 48 3.39 -4.56 -4.28
N CYS A 49 2.77 -3.39 -4.26
CA CYS A 49 1.96 -2.93 -3.15
C CYS A 49 0.60 -2.46 -3.63
N PHE A 50 -0.47 -2.93 -3.01
CA PHE A 50 -1.77 -2.32 -3.19
C PHE A 50 -1.77 -0.92 -2.60
N PHE A 51 -2.32 0.02 -3.35
CA PHE A 51 -2.51 1.40 -2.92
C PHE A 51 -3.95 1.54 -2.41
N TYR A 52 -4.09 1.78 -1.11
CA TYR A 52 -5.37 1.84 -0.44
C TYR A 52 -5.68 3.27 -0.01
N HIS A 53 -6.84 3.80 -0.43
CA HIS A 53 -7.33 5.09 0.07
C HIS A 53 -7.99 4.86 1.43
N SER A 54 -7.38 5.38 2.49
CA SER A 54 -7.93 5.31 3.84
C SER A 54 -8.78 6.55 4.13
N ASN A 55 -9.57 6.47 5.19
CA ASN A 55 -10.42 7.56 5.66
C ASN A 55 -11.58 7.86 4.72
N ILE A 56 -11.33 8.36 3.52
CA ILE A 56 -12.36 8.63 2.51
C ILE A 56 -12.26 7.53 1.44
N GLY A 57 -13.39 6.90 1.13
CA GLY A 57 -13.48 5.82 0.15
C GLY A 57 -13.22 4.45 0.73
N LYS A 58 -12.18 4.27 1.51
CA LYS A 58 -11.79 2.98 2.14
C LYS A 58 -11.77 1.85 1.12
N GLU A 59 -10.89 1.97 0.14
CA GLU A 59 -10.83 1.01 -0.97
C GLU A 59 -9.43 0.94 -1.57
N ILE A 60 -9.12 -0.23 -2.13
CA ILE A 60 -7.90 -0.43 -2.91
C ILE A 60 -8.15 0.13 -4.30
N VAL A 61 -7.31 1.04 -4.76
CA VAL A 61 -7.52 1.76 -6.02
C VAL A 61 -6.44 1.50 -7.06
N GLY A 62 -5.30 0.97 -6.67
CA GLY A 62 -4.21 0.75 -7.61
C GLY A 62 -3.09 -0.10 -7.05
N ILE A 63 -2.03 -0.21 -7.84
CA ILE A 63 -0.83 -0.95 -7.49
C ILE A 63 0.37 -0.04 -7.76
N VAL A 64 1.31 -0.02 -6.81
CA VAL A 64 2.59 0.64 -6.96
C VAL A 64 3.72 -0.39 -6.81
N GLU A 65 4.88 -0.04 -7.32
CA GLU A 65 6.07 -0.89 -7.28
C GLU A 65 7.17 -0.20 -6.48
N VAL A 66 7.83 -0.95 -5.61
CA VAL A 66 8.97 -0.44 -4.84
C VAL A 66 10.18 -0.27 -5.78
N ILE A 67 10.68 0.95 -5.90
CA ILE A 67 11.85 1.27 -6.73
C ILE A 67 13.08 1.66 -5.92
N LYS A 68 12.89 1.96 -4.62
CA LYS A 68 14.01 2.21 -3.70
C LYS A 68 13.64 1.66 -2.33
N THR A 69 14.51 0.84 -1.79
CA THR A 69 14.30 0.24 -0.45
C THR A 69 14.48 1.27 0.65
N ALA A 70 14.17 0.87 1.89
CA ALA A 70 14.10 1.77 3.03
C ALA A 70 15.32 2.70 3.18
N PHE A 71 15.03 3.97 3.35
CA PHE A 71 16.01 5.01 3.66
C PHE A 71 15.42 5.91 4.74
N ILE A 72 16.24 6.72 5.38
CA ILE A 72 15.77 7.61 6.44
C ILE A 72 14.70 8.54 5.85
N ASP A 73 13.54 8.59 6.51
CA ASP A 73 12.43 9.44 6.08
C ASP A 73 12.84 10.92 6.15
N PRO A 74 12.85 11.63 5.01
CA PRO A 74 13.28 13.04 5.01
C PRO A 74 12.38 13.95 5.84
N THR A 75 11.14 13.52 6.17
CA THR A 75 10.22 14.31 6.99
C THR A 75 10.40 14.06 8.48
N ASP A 76 11.22 13.08 8.87
CA ASP A 76 11.48 12.77 10.26
C ASP A 76 12.80 13.40 10.72
N LYS A 77 12.68 14.50 11.46
CA LYS A 77 13.84 15.24 11.96
C LYS A 77 14.69 14.43 12.95
N GLU A 78 14.07 13.48 13.63
CA GLU A 78 14.76 12.64 14.62
C GLU A 78 15.42 11.41 14.01
N LYS A 79 15.21 11.17 12.71
CA LYS A 79 15.83 10.09 11.93
C LYS A 79 15.55 8.70 12.50
N ARG A 80 14.37 8.49 13.07
CA ARG A 80 13.96 7.21 13.65
C ARG A 80 13.13 6.35 12.70
N PHE A 81 12.48 6.97 11.72
CA PHE A 81 11.58 6.28 10.79
C PHE A 81 12.14 6.27 9.38
N VAL A 82 11.63 5.35 8.58
CA VAL A 82 12.09 5.14 7.21
C VAL A 82 10.98 5.39 6.21
N ALA A 83 11.39 5.64 4.97
CA ALA A 83 10.52 5.72 3.81
C ALA A 83 11.02 4.74 2.77
N VAL A 84 10.15 4.40 1.82
CA VAL A 84 10.54 3.72 0.58
C VAL A 84 10.11 4.60 -0.58
N LYS A 85 10.63 4.36 -1.79
CA LYS A 85 10.17 5.05 -2.98
C LYS A 85 9.38 4.08 -3.82
N VAL A 86 8.22 4.50 -4.28
CA VAL A 86 7.33 3.69 -5.11
C VAL A 86 6.94 4.44 -6.37
N ARG A 87 6.65 3.68 -7.45
CA ARG A 87 6.11 4.25 -8.68
C ARG A 87 4.79 3.58 -9.02
N PHE A 88 3.94 4.31 -9.73
CA PHE A 88 2.67 3.78 -10.20
C PHE A 88 2.88 2.60 -11.14
N LYS A 89 2.12 1.52 -10.93
CA LYS A 89 2.16 0.34 -11.79
C LYS A 89 0.87 0.19 -12.57
N SER A 90 -0.27 0.16 -11.88
CA SER A 90 -1.57 0.04 -12.55
C SER A 90 -2.68 0.52 -11.65
N LYS A 91 -3.79 0.92 -12.27
CA LYS A 91 -5.01 1.32 -11.57
C LYS A 91 -6.00 0.14 -11.63
N LEU A 92 -6.69 -0.13 -10.53
CA LEU A 92 -7.73 -1.16 -10.56
C LEU A 92 -8.89 -0.67 -11.40
N GLN A 93 -9.37 -1.50 -12.31
CA GLN A 93 -10.55 -1.19 -13.10
C GLN A 93 -11.78 -1.05 -12.19
N ASN A 94 -11.84 -1.88 -11.16
CA ASN A 94 -12.90 -1.89 -10.18
C ASN A 94 -12.29 -1.74 -8.78
N PRO A 95 -12.38 -0.55 -8.15
CA PRO A 95 -11.84 -0.40 -6.79
C PRO A 95 -12.42 -1.45 -5.84
N VAL A 96 -11.57 -2.01 -4.99
CA VAL A 96 -11.97 -3.06 -4.06
C VAL A 96 -12.17 -2.45 -2.69
N THR A 97 -13.43 -2.35 -2.26
CA THR A 97 -13.81 -1.69 -1.02
C THR A 97 -13.49 -2.56 0.20
N LEU A 98 -13.24 -1.90 1.33
CA LEU A 98 -13.08 -2.60 2.61
C LEU A 98 -14.34 -3.43 2.93
N GLU A 99 -15.52 -2.90 2.62
CA GLU A 99 -16.78 -3.61 2.83
C GLU A 99 -16.80 -4.93 2.07
N ASN A 100 -16.42 -4.92 0.80
CA ASN A 100 -16.38 -6.15 -0.01
C ASN A 100 -15.30 -7.11 0.48
N ILE A 101 -14.17 -6.61 0.94
CA ILE A 101 -13.12 -7.44 1.53
C ILE A 101 -13.65 -8.15 2.78
N LYS A 102 -14.36 -7.44 3.64
CA LYS A 102 -14.94 -8.02 4.86
C LYS A 102 -15.98 -9.09 4.56
N LYS A 103 -16.68 -8.98 3.44
CA LYS A 103 -17.67 -9.97 3.00
C LYS A 103 -17.06 -11.19 2.34
N THR A 104 -15.79 -11.14 1.99
CA THR A 104 -15.09 -12.23 1.30
C THR A 104 -14.42 -13.12 2.34
N LYS A 105 -14.97 -14.29 2.55
CA LYS A 105 -14.52 -15.22 3.60
C LYS A 105 -13.03 -15.53 3.50
N ALA A 106 -12.53 -15.73 2.30
CA ALA A 106 -11.12 -16.06 2.06
C ALA A 106 -10.16 -14.95 2.51
N LEU A 107 -10.66 -13.72 2.73
CA LEU A 107 -9.88 -12.56 3.13
C LEU A 107 -10.09 -12.17 4.60
N GLU A 108 -10.82 -12.96 5.36
CA GLU A 108 -11.22 -12.61 6.73
C GLU A 108 -10.03 -12.45 7.69
N ASN A 109 -8.89 -13.05 7.38
CA ASN A 109 -7.71 -13.00 8.25
C ASN A 109 -6.69 -11.94 7.86
N LEU A 110 -6.99 -11.10 6.87
CA LEU A 110 -6.09 -10.02 6.48
C LEU A 110 -5.84 -9.04 7.62
N SER A 111 -4.61 -8.58 7.74
CA SER A 111 -4.24 -7.52 8.70
C SER A 111 -5.05 -6.25 8.46
N LEU A 112 -5.46 -6.00 7.22
CA LEU A 112 -6.33 -4.86 6.89
C LEU A 112 -7.61 -4.86 7.74
N ILE A 113 -8.15 -6.04 8.02
CA ILE A 113 -9.35 -6.21 8.85
C ILE A 113 -8.98 -6.26 10.32
N LYS A 114 -7.98 -7.06 10.69
CA LYS A 114 -7.63 -7.33 12.09
C LYS A 114 -6.87 -6.21 12.77
N GLN A 115 -6.13 -5.43 12.01
CA GLN A 115 -5.31 -4.33 12.53
C GLN A 115 -5.67 -3.05 11.77
N SER A 116 -6.85 -2.50 12.08
CA SER A 116 -7.42 -1.38 11.32
C SER A 116 -6.55 -0.12 11.32
N ARG A 117 -5.63 0.02 12.27
CA ARG A 117 -4.75 1.19 12.37
C ARG A 117 -3.38 0.98 11.74
N LEU A 118 -3.09 -0.23 11.30
CA LEU A 118 -1.81 -0.51 10.64
C LEU A 118 -1.85 0.03 9.21
N SER A 119 -0.88 0.84 8.82
CA SER A 119 -0.86 1.52 7.52
C SER A 119 -0.02 0.82 6.45
N VAL A 120 0.83 -0.10 6.85
CA VAL A 120 1.66 -0.89 5.92
C VAL A 120 1.65 -2.32 6.40
N MET A 121 1.26 -3.26 5.54
CA MET A 121 1.12 -4.66 5.93
C MET A 121 1.47 -5.61 4.79
N PRO A 122 1.96 -6.80 5.11
CA PRO A 122 2.17 -7.81 4.09
C PRO A 122 0.85 -8.41 3.63
N ILE A 123 0.81 -8.85 2.38
CA ILE A 123 -0.33 -9.57 1.80
C ILE A 123 0.20 -10.90 1.27
N ASP A 124 -0.43 -11.99 1.68
CA ASP A 124 -0.06 -13.31 1.17
C ASP A 124 -0.45 -13.46 -0.31
N THR A 125 0.24 -14.34 -1.01
CA THR A 125 0.06 -14.51 -2.46
C THR A 125 -1.38 -14.87 -2.81
N LYS A 126 -2.01 -15.72 -2.03
CA LYS A 126 -3.39 -16.15 -2.29
C LYS A 126 -4.35 -14.97 -2.22
N SER A 127 -4.25 -14.17 -1.15
CA SER A 127 -5.10 -12.99 -0.98
C SER A 127 -4.84 -11.94 -2.05
N TRP A 128 -3.58 -11.76 -2.43
CA TRP A 128 -3.19 -10.87 -3.52
C TRP A 128 -3.95 -11.22 -4.80
N LYS A 129 -3.93 -12.50 -5.18
CA LYS A 129 -4.61 -12.97 -6.41
C LYS A 129 -6.12 -12.80 -6.33
N ILE A 130 -6.73 -13.05 -5.17
CA ILE A 130 -8.16 -12.86 -4.97
C ILE A 130 -8.55 -11.40 -5.19
N ILE A 131 -7.78 -10.48 -4.59
CA ILE A 131 -8.04 -9.05 -4.71
C ILE A 131 -7.83 -8.56 -6.14
N LEU A 132 -6.81 -9.06 -6.86
CA LEU A 132 -6.62 -8.73 -8.27
C LEU A 132 -7.86 -9.08 -9.09
N LYS A 133 -8.43 -10.25 -8.84
CA LYS A 133 -9.64 -10.70 -9.51
C LYS A 133 -10.82 -9.80 -9.22
N MET A 134 -11.01 -9.43 -7.95
CA MET A 134 -12.06 -8.50 -7.53
C MET A 134 -11.89 -7.13 -8.20
N GLY A 135 -10.66 -6.69 -8.38
CA GLY A 135 -10.32 -5.42 -9.03
C GLY A 135 -10.31 -5.47 -10.55
N LYS A 136 -10.57 -6.65 -11.13
CA LYS A 136 -10.58 -6.87 -12.59
C LYS A 136 -9.25 -6.54 -13.25
N ILE A 137 -8.16 -6.90 -12.60
CA ILE A 137 -6.82 -6.86 -13.18
C ILE A 137 -6.42 -8.28 -13.52
N ASN A 138 -5.96 -8.47 -14.74
CA ASN A 138 -5.50 -9.76 -15.22
C ASN A 138 -4.02 -9.99 -14.89
#